data_38e772974185b2d968553c98d80b3bf8
#
_entry.id   38e772974185b2d968553c98d80b3bf8
#
_cell.length_a   1.000
_cell.length_b   1.000
_cell.length_c   1.000
_cell.angle_alpha   90.00
_cell.angle_beta   90.00
_cell.angle_gamma   90.00
#
_symmetry.space_group_name_H-M   'P 1'
#
loop_
_entity.id
_entity.type
_entity.pdbx_description
1 polymer ?
#
loop_
_entity_poly.entity_id
_entity_poly.type
_entity_poly.pdbx_seq_one_letter_code
_entity_poly.pdbx_strand_id
1 'polypeptide(L)'
;MAQEAVLFREALGEVLRAERMRRGLTLRELSGRARISLGYISEVERGQKEASSELLASLCEALEIGLGTVLRVVSDNIVAAERAHAPITLPVGANSGDVVASAA
;
A
#
# COMPACT_ATOMS: atom_id res chain seq x y z
N MET A 1 20.54 -1.43 -15.52
CA MET A 1 20.25 -2.14 -14.38
C MET A 1 18.85 -2.66 -14.35
N ALA A 2 18.72 -3.59 -13.61
CA ALA A 2 17.46 -4.19 -13.58
C ALA A 2 16.44 -3.26 -13.04
N GLN A 3 15.27 -3.45 -13.51
CA GLN A 3 14.13 -2.77 -13.04
C GLN A 3 13.92 -3.12 -11.58
N GLU A 4 13.71 -2.14 -10.79
CA GLU A 4 13.44 -2.40 -9.40
C GLU A 4 12.02 -2.88 -9.24
N ALA A 5 11.87 -3.88 -8.44
CA ALA A 5 10.54 -4.39 -8.16
C ALA A 5 9.79 -3.40 -7.29
N VAL A 6 8.49 -3.33 -7.49
CA VAL A 6 7.64 -2.57 -6.61
C VAL A 6 7.30 -3.47 -5.44
N LEU A 7 7.74 -3.11 -4.25
CA LEU A 7 7.57 -3.97 -3.11
C LEU A 7 6.29 -3.65 -2.38
N PHE A 8 5.55 -4.72 -2.08
CA PHE A 8 4.28 -4.57 -1.39
C PHE A 8 4.45 -3.83 -0.05
N ARG A 9 5.49 -4.18 0.73
CA ARG A 9 5.63 -3.55 2.04
C ARG A 9 5.89 -2.06 1.93
N GLU A 10 6.52 -1.62 0.86
CA GLU A 10 6.74 -0.19 0.66
C GLU A 10 5.45 0.52 0.31
N ALA A 11 4.68 -0.05 -0.60
CA ALA A 11 3.40 0.54 -0.97
C ALA A 11 2.44 0.54 0.21
N LEU A 12 2.42 -0.55 0.97
CA LEU A 12 1.56 -0.62 2.14
C LEU A 12 1.96 0.42 3.18
N GLY A 13 3.27 0.56 3.41
CA GLY A 13 3.75 1.54 4.39
C GLY A 13 3.32 2.95 4.03
N GLU A 14 3.41 3.31 2.75
CA GLU A 14 2.98 4.63 2.32
C GLU A 14 1.49 4.85 2.55
N VAL A 15 0.69 3.86 2.24
CA VAL A 15 -0.75 3.99 2.43
C VAL A 15 -1.09 4.13 3.91
N LEU A 16 -0.47 3.32 4.75
CA LEU A 16 -0.74 3.40 6.18
C LEU A 16 -0.34 4.74 6.75
N ARG A 17 0.81 5.25 6.32
CA ARG A 17 1.24 6.56 6.79
C ARG A 17 0.29 7.65 6.33
N ALA A 18 -0.13 7.61 5.07
CA ALA A 18 -1.05 8.60 4.54
C ALA A 18 -2.37 8.58 5.31
N GLU A 19 -2.87 7.38 5.62
CA GLU A 19 -4.10 7.28 6.39
C GLU A 19 -3.95 7.82 7.80
N ARG A 20 -2.80 7.51 8.42
CA ARG A 20 -2.55 8.06 9.76
C ARG A 20 -2.52 9.56 9.74
N MET A 21 -1.80 10.14 8.78
CA MET A 21 -1.67 11.58 8.70
C MET A 21 -2.99 12.25 8.35
N ARG A 22 -3.76 11.62 7.52
CA ARG A 22 -5.06 12.16 7.14
C ARG A 22 -5.99 12.25 8.34
N ARG A 23 -5.81 11.34 9.30
CA ARG A 23 -6.60 11.36 10.52
C ARG A 23 -5.98 12.21 11.62
N GLY A 24 -4.85 12.85 11.34
CA GLY A 24 -4.22 13.72 12.32
C GLY A 24 -3.61 12.97 13.48
N LEU A 25 -3.26 11.70 13.31
CA LEU A 25 -2.70 10.91 14.38
C LEU A 25 -1.19 10.92 14.34
N THR A 26 -0.57 11.08 15.51
CA THR A 26 0.87 10.87 15.61
C THR A 26 1.15 9.37 15.66
N LEU A 27 2.42 9.03 15.45
CA LEU A 27 2.84 7.64 15.61
C LEU A 27 2.54 7.13 17.01
N ARG A 28 2.76 7.98 18.01
CA ARG A 28 2.49 7.60 19.40
C ARG A 28 1.02 7.33 19.63
N GLU A 29 0.17 8.15 19.04
CA GLU A 29 -1.27 7.94 19.18
C GLU A 29 -1.72 6.65 18.51
N LEU A 30 -1.21 6.41 17.31
CA LEU A 30 -1.55 5.18 16.63
C LEU A 30 -1.02 3.96 17.39
N SER A 31 0.20 4.06 17.90
CA SER A 31 0.78 2.98 18.69
C SER A 31 -0.11 2.64 19.89
N GLY A 32 -0.60 3.66 20.57
CA GLY A 32 -1.48 3.44 21.71
C GLY A 32 -2.79 2.78 21.32
N ARG A 33 -3.39 3.24 20.23
CA ARG A 33 -4.66 2.69 19.78
C ARG A 33 -4.53 1.26 19.29
N ALA A 34 -3.48 0.99 18.54
CA ALA A 34 -3.30 -0.34 17.96
C ALA A 34 -2.65 -1.32 18.91
N ARG A 35 -2.04 -0.81 19.98
CA ARG A 35 -1.29 -1.64 20.94
C ARG A 35 -0.13 -2.33 20.24
N ILE A 36 0.57 -1.58 19.42
CA ILE A 36 1.74 -2.05 18.70
C ILE A 36 2.85 -1.06 18.97
N SER A 37 4.08 -1.55 19.12
CA SER A 37 5.19 -0.65 19.43
C SER A 37 5.34 0.42 18.37
N LEU A 38 5.69 1.60 18.84
CA LEU A 38 5.88 2.75 17.95
C LEU A 38 6.98 2.47 16.94
N GLY A 39 8.06 1.86 17.40
CA GLY A 39 9.17 1.56 16.50
C GLY A 39 8.77 0.61 15.38
N TYR A 40 7.95 -0.38 15.71
CA TYR A 40 7.50 -1.30 14.68
C TYR A 40 6.62 -0.60 13.65
N ILE A 41 5.68 0.22 14.13
CA ILE A 41 4.81 0.94 13.19
C ILE A 41 5.66 1.86 12.30
N SER A 42 6.64 2.53 12.90
CA SER A 42 7.52 3.40 12.13
C SER A 42 8.24 2.64 11.02
N GLU A 43 8.74 1.45 11.35
CA GLU A 43 9.43 0.66 10.34
C GLU A 43 8.50 0.15 9.26
N VAL A 44 7.26 -0.21 9.63
CA VAL A 44 6.28 -0.63 8.64
C VAL A 44 5.95 0.54 7.70
N GLU A 45 5.77 1.72 8.26
CA GLU A 45 5.45 2.89 7.41
C GLU A 45 6.59 3.22 6.46
N ARG A 46 7.83 2.98 6.88
CA ARG A 46 8.97 3.25 6.01
C ARG A 46 9.27 2.11 5.05
N GLY A 47 8.45 1.06 5.07
CA GLY A 47 8.65 -0.06 4.16
C GLY A 47 9.80 -0.95 4.54
N GLN A 48 10.25 -0.89 5.81
CA GLN A 48 11.40 -1.64 6.26
C GLN A 48 11.03 -2.93 6.96
N LYS A 49 9.76 -3.12 7.26
CA LYS A 49 9.27 -4.33 7.91
C LYS A 49 7.96 -4.75 7.28
N GLU A 50 7.76 -6.06 7.25
CA GLU A 50 6.50 -6.61 6.83
C GLU A 50 5.52 -6.56 7.98
N ALA A 51 4.28 -6.25 7.69
CA ALA A 51 3.25 -6.29 8.71
C ALA A 51 2.57 -7.65 8.64
N SER A 52 2.56 -8.36 9.77
CA SER A 52 1.82 -9.60 9.81
C SER A 52 0.34 -9.32 9.64
N SER A 53 -0.41 -10.36 9.30
CA SER A 53 -1.85 -10.20 9.12
C SER A 53 -2.52 -9.64 10.35
N GLU A 54 -2.13 -10.15 11.53
CA GLU A 54 -2.73 -9.69 12.78
C GLU A 54 -2.40 -8.24 13.06
N LEU A 55 -1.14 -7.85 12.84
CA LEU A 55 -0.76 -6.46 13.09
C LEU A 55 -1.40 -5.53 12.11
N LEU A 56 -1.49 -5.96 10.84
CA LEU A 56 -2.16 -5.13 9.85
C LEU A 56 -3.63 -4.95 10.19
N ALA A 57 -4.30 -5.99 10.64
CA ALA A 57 -5.69 -5.87 11.06
C ALA A 57 -5.83 -4.90 12.22
N SER A 58 -4.90 -4.96 13.19
CA SER A 58 -4.94 -4.04 14.32
C SER A 58 -4.72 -2.59 13.89
N LEU A 59 -3.81 -2.37 12.94
CA LEU A 59 -3.57 -1.03 12.43
C LEU A 59 -4.80 -0.50 11.71
N CYS A 60 -5.41 -1.32 10.88
CA CYS A 60 -6.60 -0.91 10.15
C CYS A 60 -7.75 -0.57 11.10
N GLU A 61 -7.90 -1.38 12.14
CA GLU A 61 -8.94 -1.11 13.12
C GLU A 61 -8.67 0.20 13.85
N ALA A 62 -7.42 0.43 14.25
CA ALA A 62 -7.07 1.66 14.94
C ALA A 62 -7.24 2.88 14.05
N LEU A 63 -7.03 2.72 12.76
CA LEU A 63 -7.22 3.80 11.80
C LEU A 63 -8.67 3.91 11.35
N GLU A 64 -9.50 2.98 11.75
CA GLU A 64 -10.92 2.98 11.39
C GLU A 64 -11.13 2.91 9.89
N ILE A 65 -10.34 2.07 9.24
CA ILE A 65 -10.45 1.88 7.81
C ILE A 65 -10.48 0.38 7.55
N GLY A 66 -11.28 -0.03 6.60
CA GLY A 66 -11.38 -1.46 6.28
C GLY A 66 -10.11 -1.97 5.63
N LEU A 67 -9.74 -3.19 5.97
CA LEU A 67 -8.57 -3.81 5.36
C LEU A 67 -8.70 -3.87 3.85
N GLY A 68 -9.89 -4.22 3.35
CA GLY A 68 -10.10 -4.27 1.91
C GLY A 68 -9.88 -2.91 1.25
N THR A 69 -10.30 -1.84 1.93
CA THR A 69 -10.09 -0.50 1.40
C THR A 69 -8.60 -0.18 1.34
N VAL A 70 -7.87 -0.52 2.39
CA VAL A 70 -6.41 -0.31 2.40
C VAL A 70 -5.77 -1.07 1.25
N LEU A 71 -6.15 -2.33 1.08
CA LEU A 71 -5.54 -3.15 0.03
C LEU A 71 -5.89 -2.62 -1.36
N ARG A 72 -7.09 -2.07 -1.53
CA ARG A 72 -7.44 -1.50 -2.81
C ARG A 72 -6.56 -0.29 -3.14
N VAL A 73 -6.35 0.58 -2.16
CA VAL A 73 -5.49 1.73 -2.38
C VAL A 73 -4.06 1.28 -2.65
N VAL A 74 -3.58 0.29 -1.89
CA VAL A 74 -2.25 -0.26 -2.13
C VAL A 74 -2.15 -0.80 -3.54
N SER A 75 -3.17 -1.54 -3.97
CA SER A 75 -3.18 -2.10 -5.32
C SER A 75 -3.10 -0.99 -6.36
N ASP A 76 -3.90 0.06 -6.19
CA ASP A 76 -3.89 1.17 -7.14
C ASP A 76 -2.52 1.83 -7.20
N ASN A 77 -1.88 2.00 -6.05
CA ASN A 77 -0.55 2.62 -6.02
C ASN A 77 0.49 1.73 -6.68
N ILE A 78 0.39 0.42 -6.47
CA ILE A 78 1.32 -0.51 -7.10
C ILE A 78 1.14 -0.50 -8.60
N VAL A 79 -0.10 -0.50 -9.07
CA VAL A 79 -0.36 -0.45 -10.50
C VAL A 79 0.21 0.82 -11.10
N ALA A 80 0.02 1.95 -10.43
CA ALA A 80 0.55 3.21 -10.93
C ALA A 80 2.08 3.17 -10.97
N ALA A 81 2.71 2.61 -9.95
CA ALA A 81 4.17 2.51 -9.91
C ALA A 81 4.69 1.58 -11.00
N GLU A 82 3.99 0.47 -11.23
CA GLU A 82 4.38 -0.45 -12.27
C GLU A 82 4.31 0.21 -13.64
N ARG A 83 3.27 1.00 -13.87
CA ARG A 83 3.14 1.71 -15.13
C ARG A 83 4.24 2.75 -15.31
N ALA A 84 4.60 3.43 -14.24
CA ALA A 84 5.65 4.44 -14.31
C ALA A 84 7.00 3.82 -14.63
N HIS A 85 7.23 2.57 -14.22
CA HIS A 85 8.50 1.91 -14.44
C HIS A 85 8.48 0.97 -15.64
N ALA A 86 7.34 0.81 -16.28
CA ALA A 86 7.25 -0.10 -17.41
C ALA A 86 7.93 0.51 -18.62
N PRO A 87 8.54 -0.31 -19.45
CA PRO A 87 9.06 0.23 -20.72
C PRO A 87 7.89 0.73 -21.54
N ILE A 88 8.16 1.72 -22.33
CA ILE A 88 7.16 2.25 -23.20
C ILE A 88 6.96 1.25 -24.31
N THR A 89 5.82 0.62 -24.31
CA THR A 89 5.47 -0.24 -25.40
C THR A 89 4.14 0.23 -25.89
N LEU A 90 3.98 0.09 -27.13
CA LEU A 90 2.73 0.46 -27.70
C LEU A 90 1.69 -0.48 -27.26
N PRO A 91 0.63 0.03 -26.88
CA PRO A 91 -0.46 -0.82 -26.53
C PRO A 91 -0.87 -1.52 -27.73
N VAL A 92 -1.13 -2.64 -27.56
CA VAL A 92 -1.61 -3.35 -28.58
C VAL A 92 -3.02 -3.39 -28.36
N GLY A 93 -3.44 -2.79 -28.89
CA GLY A 93 -4.69 -2.73 -28.46
C GLY A 93 -4.94 -2.97 -27.08
N ALA A 94 -4.26 -2.90 -27.51
CA ALA A 94 -4.68 -3.09 -26.66
C ALA A 94 -5.02 -3.06 -26.00
N ASN A 95 -5.24 -3.06 -26.41
CA ASN A 95 -5.73 -3.18 -25.79
C ASN A 95 -6.21 -3.27 -25.20
N SER A 96 -6.31 -3.51 -25.57
CA SER A 96 -6.84 -3.69 -25.03
C SER A 96 -7.19 -3.74 -24.30
N GLY A 97 -7.37 -3.97 -24.71
CA GLY A 97 -8.02 -4.10 -24.14
C GLY A 97 -8.15 -4.36 -23.52
N ASP A 98 -8.16 -4.40 -23.98
CA ASP A 98 -8.42 -4.73 -23.56
C ASP A 98 -8.59 -5.09 -23.01
N VAL A 99 -8.60 -5.27 -23.46
CA VAL A 99 -9.02 -5.69 -23.00
C VAL A 99 -9.24 -5.99 -22.43
N VAL A 100 -9.27 -6.21 -22.81
CA VAL A 100 -9.81 -6.51 -22.33
C VAL A 100 -10.12 -6.66 -21.89
N ALA A 101 -10.25 -6.91 -22.18
CA ALA A 101 -10.84 -7.06 -21.81
C ALA A 101 -11.14 -7.28 -21.44
N SER A 102 -11.27 -7.53 -21.71
CA SER A 102 -11.78 -7.78 -21.33
C SER A 102 -12.11 -8.05 -20.99
N ALA A 103 -12.27 -8.42 -21.26
CA ALA A 103 -12.84 -8.66 -20.92
C ALA A 103 -13.15 -8.82 -20.66
N ALA A 104 -13.39 -9.28 -20.81
CA ALA A 104 -13.94 -9.23 -20.49
C ALA A 104 -13.97 -9.04 -20.38
#